data_8e0c4b403ddcb2e3922eaf6588f2392e
#
_entry.id   8e0c4b403ddcb2e3922eaf6588f2392e
#
_cell.length_a   1.000
_cell.length_b   1.000
_cell.length_c   1.000
_cell.angle_alpha   90.00
_cell.angle_beta   90.00
_cell.angle_gamma   90.00
#
_symmetry.space_group_name_H-M   'P 1'
#
loop_
_entity.id
_entity.type
_entity.pdbx_description
1 polymer ?
#
loop_
_entity_poly.entity_id
_entity_poly.type
_entity_poly.pdbx_seq_one_letter_code
_entity_poly.pdbx_strand_id
1 'polypeptide(L)'
;MSSSPSSSAPAAQATAGFLNTDWNPRNVPPGTVTTNVVLRTLDQAACGGSLYRPATPADTVVCVMHPREFMACHYLIPDIVEAGYAAWSQSPRSVGNDLRLEHETALHDVAAGLQYLRSVGFKRIVLLGNSGGAGLYALYAQQSALPGAQRIARTPAGRPAQLAELEMPLADGFVLVGPHPGQGALLMGCIDPSVADENDPLSVDPALDPLSPANGYAGKGSTRYSEEFVERYRHAQQARVARIDERARALIARKQAARKRVKDAVANGGKPTPEDKRLAGHTPIFNVWRTDGDLRCFDLTLDPSDRKFGSLWGSDPYASNYGAVGFARQCTPESWLSTWSALSSNASLAKTAPSITQPVLVVEYTGDQACFPGEVKRIVDAIASPAKRHLRVRGDHHGRALTADEEPGRLEAGRLLAQWLREQFPL
;
A
#
# COMPACT_ATOMS: atom_id res chain seq x y z
N MET A 1 -9.79 -47.63 27.59
CA MET A 1 -10.14 -46.24 27.17
C MET A 1 -8.82 -45.56 26.81
N SER A 2 -8.53 -45.51 25.53
CA SER A 2 -7.29 -44.98 24.98
C SER A 2 -7.57 -43.54 24.53
N SER A 3 -7.00 -42.59 25.23
CA SER A 3 -7.04 -41.16 24.85
C SER A 3 -6.01 -40.94 23.75
N SER A 4 -6.46 -40.68 22.54
CA SER A 4 -5.62 -40.19 21.41
C SER A 4 -5.10 -38.79 21.72
N PRO A 5 -3.82 -38.50 21.50
CA PRO A 5 -3.32 -37.14 21.62
C PRO A 5 -3.83 -36.30 20.44
N SER A 6 -4.45 -35.16 20.75
CA SER A 6 -4.78 -34.14 19.76
C SER A 6 -3.47 -33.60 19.17
N SER A 7 -3.17 -33.93 17.92
CA SER A 7 -2.10 -33.29 17.18
C SER A 7 -2.56 -31.88 16.84
N SER A 8 -2.12 -30.89 17.60
CA SER A 8 -2.16 -29.52 17.15
C SER A 8 -1.28 -29.41 15.90
N ALA A 9 -1.87 -29.12 14.75
CA ALA A 9 -1.12 -28.79 13.54
C ALA A 9 -0.14 -27.65 13.88
N PRO A 10 1.11 -27.72 13.42
CA PRO A 10 2.07 -26.63 13.64
C PRO A 10 1.47 -25.35 13.04
N ALA A 11 1.52 -24.27 13.82
CA ALA A 11 1.12 -22.96 13.32
C ALA A 11 1.88 -22.71 12.01
N ALA A 12 1.13 -22.45 10.92
CA ALA A 12 1.70 -22.18 9.63
C ALA A 12 2.69 -21.00 9.76
N GLN A 13 3.95 -21.28 9.47
CA GLN A 13 4.99 -20.25 9.47
C GLN A 13 4.63 -19.26 8.36
N ALA A 14 4.43 -17.99 8.71
CA ALA A 14 4.21 -16.94 7.73
C ALA A 14 5.40 -16.91 6.79
N THR A 15 5.20 -17.31 5.55
CA THR A 15 6.20 -17.10 4.51
C THR A 15 6.14 -15.65 4.10
N ALA A 16 7.28 -15.11 4.15
CA ALA A 16 7.61 -13.79 3.75
C ALA A 16 6.98 -13.39 2.41
N GLY A 17 6.25 -12.27 2.37
CA GLY A 17 5.58 -11.71 1.18
C GLY A 17 4.16 -12.15 0.97
N PHE A 18 3.81 -13.22 1.59
CA PHE A 18 2.43 -13.58 1.77
C PHE A 18 2.15 -13.41 3.24
N LEU A 19 1.68 -12.24 3.59
CA LEU A 19 0.93 -12.11 4.82
C LEU A 19 -0.01 -13.30 4.81
N ASN A 20 0.06 -14.14 5.85
CA ASN A 20 -0.97 -15.12 6.11
C ASN A 20 -2.27 -14.38 6.42
N THR A 21 -2.69 -13.60 5.45
CA THR A 21 -4.04 -13.13 5.41
C THR A 21 -4.85 -14.37 5.20
N ASP A 22 -5.67 -14.66 6.14
CA ASP A 22 -6.76 -15.59 5.94
C ASP A 22 -7.71 -14.94 4.91
N TRP A 23 -7.24 -14.95 3.68
CA TRP A 23 -8.02 -14.62 2.50
C TRP A 23 -8.98 -15.76 2.15
N ASN A 24 -9.35 -16.59 3.14
CA ASN A 24 -10.39 -17.57 2.93
C ASN A 24 -11.67 -16.80 2.69
N PRO A 25 -12.05 -16.60 1.41
CA PRO A 25 -13.19 -15.79 1.10
C PRO A 25 -14.41 -16.52 1.64
N ARG A 26 -15.21 -15.83 2.41
CA ARG A 26 -16.60 -16.24 2.51
C ARG A 26 -17.14 -16.30 1.09
N ASN A 27 -17.88 -17.36 0.76
CA ASN A 27 -18.53 -17.45 -0.53
C ASN A 27 -19.40 -16.21 -0.75
N VAL A 28 -19.34 -15.65 -1.94
CA VAL A 28 -20.29 -14.62 -2.33
C VAL A 28 -21.71 -15.18 -2.29
N PRO A 29 -22.75 -14.37 -2.06
CA PRO A 29 -24.14 -14.82 -1.99
C PRO A 29 -24.55 -15.64 -3.21
N PRO A 30 -25.45 -16.64 -3.04
CA PRO A 30 -26.03 -17.40 -4.18
C PRO A 30 -26.64 -16.46 -5.23
N GLY A 31 -26.48 -16.79 -6.49
CA GLY A 31 -26.96 -15.98 -7.61
C GLY A 31 -26.03 -14.84 -8.02
N THR A 32 -24.90 -14.64 -7.32
CA THR A 32 -23.87 -13.69 -7.75
C THR A 32 -23.27 -14.12 -9.09
N VAL A 33 -23.22 -13.20 -10.05
CA VAL A 33 -22.55 -13.42 -11.34
C VAL A 33 -21.17 -12.78 -11.29
N THR A 34 -20.12 -13.60 -11.44
CA THR A 34 -18.74 -13.14 -11.49
C THR A 34 -18.23 -13.12 -12.93
N THR A 35 -17.68 -11.98 -13.37
CA THR A 35 -17.10 -11.82 -14.70
C THR A 35 -15.66 -11.33 -14.57
N ASN A 36 -14.71 -12.08 -15.13
CA ASN A 36 -13.31 -11.65 -15.22
C ASN A 36 -13.09 -10.84 -16.50
N VAL A 37 -12.43 -9.71 -16.35
CA VAL A 37 -12.24 -8.74 -17.44
C VAL A 37 -10.77 -8.38 -17.56
N VAL A 38 -10.26 -8.39 -18.79
CA VAL A 38 -8.93 -7.87 -19.13
C VAL A 38 -9.11 -6.49 -19.77
N LEU A 39 -8.39 -5.52 -19.28
CA LEU A 39 -8.43 -4.13 -19.72
C LEU A 39 -7.11 -3.71 -20.35
N ARG A 40 -7.16 -2.72 -21.20
CA ARG A 40 -5.98 -2.00 -21.69
C ARG A 40 -6.03 -0.55 -21.22
N THR A 41 -4.92 -0.11 -20.69
CA THR A 41 -4.73 1.27 -20.25
C THR A 41 -4.35 2.19 -21.42
N LEU A 42 -4.35 3.50 -21.21
CA LEU A 42 -3.93 4.48 -22.23
C LEU A 42 -2.49 4.18 -22.72
N ASP A 43 -1.58 3.81 -21.84
CA ASP A 43 -0.20 3.45 -22.16
C ASP A 43 -0.04 1.98 -22.63
N GLN A 44 -1.15 1.34 -23.04
CA GLN A 44 -1.24 0.01 -23.61
C GLN A 44 -0.83 -1.14 -22.68
N ALA A 45 -0.69 -0.92 -21.39
CA ALA A 45 -0.48 -1.99 -20.43
C ALA A 45 -1.76 -2.81 -20.24
N ALA A 46 -1.59 -4.09 -19.96
CA ALA A 46 -2.70 -4.96 -19.56
C ALA A 46 -2.91 -4.86 -18.04
N CYS A 47 -4.14 -4.67 -17.63
CA CYS A 47 -4.62 -4.85 -16.26
C CYS A 47 -5.99 -5.53 -16.30
N GLY A 48 -6.61 -5.79 -15.17
CA GLY A 48 -7.92 -6.41 -15.19
C GLY A 48 -8.52 -6.57 -13.82
N GLY A 49 -9.66 -7.20 -13.75
CA GLY A 49 -10.33 -7.42 -12.49
C GLY A 49 -11.51 -8.40 -12.61
N SER A 50 -12.14 -8.63 -11.47
CA SER A 50 -13.32 -9.45 -11.33
C SER A 50 -14.50 -8.58 -10.91
N LEU A 51 -15.56 -8.61 -11.69
CA LEU A 51 -16.81 -7.92 -11.41
C LEU A 51 -17.81 -8.91 -10.82
N TYR A 52 -18.25 -8.64 -9.60
CA TYR A 52 -19.26 -9.40 -8.87
C TYR A 52 -20.58 -8.62 -8.92
N ARG A 53 -21.57 -9.17 -9.61
CA ARG A 53 -22.91 -8.59 -9.65
C ARG A 53 -23.85 -9.38 -8.73
N PRO A 54 -24.59 -8.71 -7.83
CA PRO A 54 -25.62 -9.38 -7.05
C PRO A 54 -26.74 -9.91 -7.97
N ALA A 55 -27.57 -10.80 -7.45
CA ALA A 55 -28.72 -11.34 -8.19
C ALA A 55 -29.72 -10.23 -8.60
N THR A 56 -29.86 -9.20 -7.78
CA THR A 56 -30.64 -7.99 -8.08
C THR A 56 -29.78 -6.98 -8.83
N PRO A 57 -30.29 -6.33 -9.89
CA PRO A 57 -29.55 -5.30 -10.58
C PRO A 57 -29.10 -4.16 -9.65
N ALA A 58 -27.83 -3.78 -9.73
CA ALA A 58 -27.24 -2.69 -8.96
C ALA A 58 -26.67 -1.63 -9.91
N ASP A 59 -26.90 -0.35 -9.62
CA ASP A 59 -26.32 0.78 -10.35
C ASP A 59 -25.10 1.41 -9.62
N THR A 60 -24.82 0.91 -8.42
CA THR A 60 -23.66 1.28 -7.61
C THR A 60 -22.66 0.13 -7.53
N VAL A 61 -21.39 0.43 -7.74
CA VAL A 61 -20.29 -0.53 -7.62
C VAL A 61 -19.24 -0.05 -6.65
N VAL A 62 -18.75 -0.94 -5.79
CA VAL A 62 -17.64 -0.69 -4.88
C VAL A 62 -16.36 -1.28 -5.48
N CYS A 63 -15.37 -0.43 -5.74
CA CYS A 63 -14.10 -0.82 -6.34
C CYS A 63 -13.07 -1.08 -5.26
N VAL A 64 -12.47 -2.26 -5.25
CA VAL A 64 -11.41 -2.65 -4.33
C VAL A 64 -10.11 -2.80 -5.12
N MET A 65 -9.08 -2.03 -4.78
CA MET A 65 -7.76 -2.14 -5.39
C MET A 65 -6.66 -1.78 -4.38
N HIS A 66 -5.55 -2.45 -4.51
CA HIS A 66 -4.29 -2.12 -3.83
C HIS A 66 -3.18 -2.01 -4.88
N PRO A 67 -2.18 -1.12 -4.73
CA PRO A 67 -1.14 -0.94 -5.76
C PRO A 67 -0.24 -2.16 -5.98
N ARG A 68 -0.16 -3.07 -5.01
CA ARG A 68 0.75 -4.24 -5.03
C ARG A 68 0.05 -5.58 -4.87
N GLU A 69 -1.09 -5.61 -4.15
CA GLU A 69 -1.70 -6.86 -3.70
C GLU A 69 -2.80 -7.33 -4.66
N PHE A 70 -3.03 -8.64 -4.65
CA PHE A 70 -4.14 -9.27 -5.34
C PHE A 70 -5.42 -9.16 -4.51
N MET A 71 -6.41 -8.43 -4.98
CA MET A 71 -7.64 -8.11 -4.23
C MET A 71 -8.86 -8.94 -4.60
N ALA A 72 -8.75 -9.92 -5.50
CA ALA A 72 -9.91 -10.69 -5.96
C ALA A 72 -10.63 -11.48 -4.84
N CYS A 73 -9.94 -11.78 -3.75
CA CYS A 73 -10.55 -12.44 -2.59
C CYS A 73 -10.63 -11.50 -1.38
N HIS A 74 -10.73 -10.20 -1.57
CA HIS A 74 -10.82 -9.26 -0.44
C HIS A 74 -12.05 -9.58 0.42
N TYR A 75 -11.82 -9.65 1.73
CA TYR A 75 -12.80 -10.16 2.72
C TYR A 75 -14.09 -9.37 2.82
N LEU A 76 -14.16 -8.14 2.32
CA LEU A 76 -15.38 -7.31 2.28
C LEU A 76 -16.20 -7.48 1.01
N ILE A 77 -15.71 -8.19 -0.01
CA ILE A 77 -16.48 -8.40 -1.25
C ILE A 77 -17.82 -9.11 -0.99
N PRO A 78 -17.88 -10.19 -0.18
CA PRO A 78 -19.16 -10.83 0.13
C PRO A 78 -20.16 -9.89 0.81
N ASP A 79 -19.70 -9.05 1.76
CA ASP A 79 -20.57 -8.10 2.47
C ASP A 79 -21.13 -7.02 1.54
N ILE A 80 -20.33 -6.54 0.58
CA ILE A 80 -20.77 -5.58 -0.43
C ILE A 80 -21.87 -6.19 -1.30
N VAL A 81 -21.66 -7.43 -1.78
CA VAL A 81 -22.61 -8.11 -2.66
C VAL A 81 -23.87 -8.51 -1.90
N GLU A 82 -23.75 -8.97 -0.66
CA GLU A 82 -24.89 -9.30 0.22
C GLU A 82 -25.73 -8.06 0.55
N ALA A 83 -25.11 -6.91 0.64
CA ALA A 83 -25.80 -5.63 0.83
C ALA A 83 -26.54 -5.13 -0.41
N GLY A 84 -26.44 -5.83 -1.57
CA GLY A 84 -27.11 -5.49 -2.82
C GLY A 84 -26.30 -4.64 -3.80
N TYR A 85 -25.01 -4.40 -3.52
CA TYR A 85 -24.13 -3.61 -4.38
C TYR A 85 -23.25 -4.52 -5.24
N ALA A 86 -22.84 -4.02 -6.41
CA ALA A 86 -21.79 -4.70 -7.17
C ALA A 86 -20.43 -4.45 -6.54
N ALA A 87 -19.53 -5.41 -6.69
CA ALA A 87 -18.13 -5.24 -6.31
C ALA A 87 -17.21 -5.42 -7.53
N TRP A 88 -16.18 -4.57 -7.63
CA TRP A 88 -15.13 -4.68 -8.62
C TRP A 88 -13.78 -4.82 -7.91
N SER A 89 -13.18 -5.99 -8.02
CA SER A 89 -11.82 -6.22 -7.54
C SER A 89 -10.85 -6.04 -8.69
N GLN A 90 -9.98 -5.04 -8.60
CA GLN A 90 -9.01 -4.74 -9.64
C GLN A 90 -7.60 -5.15 -9.23
N SER A 91 -6.90 -5.80 -10.15
CA SER A 91 -5.47 -6.07 -10.05
C SER A 91 -4.68 -4.98 -10.78
N PRO A 92 -3.62 -4.44 -10.19
CA PRO A 92 -2.70 -3.56 -10.90
C PRO A 92 -1.88 -4.36 -11.93
N ARG A 93 -1.26 -3.64 -12.89
CA ARG A 93 -0.33 -4.23 -13.87
C ARG A 93 0.91 -4.90 -13.24
N SER A 94 1.18 -4.62 -11.99
CA SER A 94 2.40 -5.01 -11.27
C SER A 94 2.13 -5.81 -9.99
N VAL A 95 1.08 -6.64 -9.99
CA VAL A 95 0.76 -7.50 -8.83
C VAL A 95 2.00 -8.25 -8.34
N GLY A 96 2.32 -8.10 -7.06
CA GLY A 96 3.45 -8.75 -6.41
C GLY A 96 4.83 -8.34 -6.95
N ASN A 97 4.91 -7.28 -7.75
CA ASN A 97 6.15 -6.85 -8.38
C ASN A 97 6.53 -5.41 -8.00
N ASP A 98 7.19 -5.25 -6.86
CA ASP A 98 7.66 -3.96 -6.35
C ASP A 98 8.70 -3.29 -7.26
N LEU A 99 9.39 -4.05 -8.11
CA LEU A 99 10.37 -3.53 -9.07
C LEU A 99 9.78 -2.54 -10.07
N ARG A 100 8.49 -2.66 -10.37
CA ARG A 100 7.81 -1.86 -11.39
C ARG A 100 6.73 -0.94 -10.84
N LEU A 101 6.54 -0.93 -9.55
CA LEU A 101 5.47 -0.17 -8.94
C LEU A 101 5.81 1.33 -8.93
N GLU A 102 5.15 2.08 -9.80
CA GLU A 102 5.10 3.54 -9.79
C GLU A 102 3.64 3.96 -9.64
N HIS A 103 3.31 4.76 -8.62
CA HIS A 103 1.93 5.15 -8.34
C HIS A 103 1.29 5.92 -9.50
N GLU A 104 2.07 6.76 -10.18
CA GLU A 104 1.57 7.52 -11.34
C GLU A 104 1.13 6.60 -12.49
N THR A 105 1.83 5.46 -12.68
CA THR A 105 1.39 4.47 -13.67
C THR A 105 0.22 3.63 -13.18
N ALA A 106 0.10 3.38 -11.88
CA ALA A 106 -1.05 2.68 -11.31
C ALA A 106 -2.35 3.49 -11.46
N LEU A 107 -2.29 4.83 -11.58
CA LEU A 107 -3.47 5.65 -11.87
C LEU A 107 -4.09 5.34 -13.24
N HIS A 108 -3.29 4.92 -14.23
CA HIS A 108 -3.82 4.44 -15.51
C HIS A 108 -4.65 3.17 -15.35
N ASP A 109 -4.22 2.27 -14.44
CA ASP A 109 -4.95 1.04 -14.17
C ASP A 109 -6.27 1.34 -13.49
N VAL A 110 -6.29 2.23 -12.48
CA VAL A 110 -7.52 2.69 -11.83
C VAL A 110 -8.46 3.30 -12.85
N ALA A 111 -7.98 4.24 -13.69
CA ALA A 111 -8.79 4.91 -14.70
C ALA A 111 -9.43 3.91 -15.67
N ALA A 112 -8.66 2.94 -16.18
CA ALA A 112 -9.18 1.91 -17.09
C ALA A 112 -10.32 1.09 -16.45
N GLY A 113 -10.21 0.74 -15.15
CA GLY A 113 -11.26 0.07 -14.41
C GLY A 113 -12.52 0.92 -14.29
N LEU A 114 -12.39 2.19 -13.91
CA LEU A 114 -13.52 3.08 -13.75
C LEU A 114 -14.21 3.40 -15.09
N GLN A 115 -13.44 3.61 -16.16
CA GLN A 115 -13.98 3.75 -17.52
C GLN A 115 -14.79 2.53 -17.93
N TYR A 116 -14.26 1.32 -17.71
CA TYR A 116 -14.98 0.08 -17.97
C TYR A 116 -16.29 0.04 -17.17
N LEU A 117 -16.27 0.32 -15.89
CA LEU A 117 -17.47 0.28 -15.04
C LEU A 117 -18.54 1.28 -15.49
N ARG A 118 -18.15 2.49 -15.88
CA ARG A 118 -19.07 3.47 -16.50
C ARG A 118 -19.63 2.95 -17.83
N SER A 119 -18.81 2.30 -18.66
CA SER A 119 -19.24 1.77 -19.97
C SER A 119 -20.25 0.62 -19.85
N VAL A 120 -20.22 -0.15 -18.77
CA VAL A 120 -21.17 -1.24 -18.51
C VAL A 120 -22.35 -0.81 -17.63
N GLY A 121 -22.54 0.51 -17.44
CA GLY A 121 -23.77 1.11 -16.95
C GLY A 121 -23.81 1.48 -15.46
N PHE A 122 -22.71 1.33 -14.70
CA PHE A 122 -22.72 1.77 -13.30
C PHE A 122 -22.77 3.29 -13.20
N LYS A 123 -23.77 3.78 -12.45
CA LYS A 123 -24.00 5.21 -12.25
C LYS A 123 -23.18 5.77 -11.11
N ARG A 124 -22.92 4.96 -10.09
CA ARG A 124 -22.20 5.36 -8.88
C ARG A 124 -21.02 4.43 -8.64
N ILE A 125 -19.84 5.00 -8.37
CA ILE A 125 -18.60 4.28 -8.13
C ILE A 125 -18.03 4.72 -6.77
N VAL A 126 -17.89 3.76 -5.85
CA VAL A 126 -17.28 3.95 -4.53
C VAL A 126 -15.91 3.30 -4.53
N LEU A 127 -14.87 4.01 -4.12
CA LEU A 127 -13.51 3.49 -4.08
C LEU A 127 -13.17 3.00 -2.67
N LEU A 128 -12.96 1.69 -2.51
CA LEU A 128 -12.53 1.07 -1.27
C LEU A 128 -11.02 0.81 -1.33
N GLY A 129 -10.26 1.64 -0.62
CA GLY A 129 -8.82 1.48 -0.43
C GLY A 129 -8.51 0.81 0.90
N ASN A 130 -8.05 -0.44 0.87
CA ASN A 130 -7.53 -1.11 2.05
C ASN A 130 -6.01 -0.89 2.13
N SER A 131 -5.50 -0.55 3.32
CA SER A 131 -4.06 -0.37 3.54
C SER A 131 -3.45 0.63 2.53
N GLY A 132 -2.50 0.20 1.71
CA GLY A 132 -1.89 0.99 0.63
C GLY A 132 -2.84 1.42 -0.47
N GLY A 133 -3.98 0.76 -0.61
CA GLY A 133 -5.05 1.16 -1.53
C GLY A 133 -5.65 2.52 -1.20
N ALA A 134 -5.64 2.92 0.08
CA ALA A 134 -6.07 4.24 0.51
C ALA A 134 -5.21 5.36 -0.11
N GLY A 135 -3.89 5.20 -0.10
CA GLY A 135 -2.96 6.15 -0.72
C GLY A 135 -3.11 6.23 -2.24
N LEU A 136 -3.32 5.09 -2.90
CA LEU A 136 -3.56 5.03 -4.34
C LEU A 136 -4.85 5.77 -4.73
N TYR A 137 -5.95 5.48 -4.05
CA TYR A 137 -7.25 6.10 -4.37
C TYR A 137 -7.32 7.58 -3.97
N ALA A 138 -6.65 7.99 -2.91
CA ALA A 138 -6.56 9.40 -2.57
C ALA A 138 -5.73 10.20 -3.60
N LEU A 139 -4.65 9.61 -4.13
CA LEU A 139 -3.90 10.22 -5.26
C LEU A 139 -4.76 10.27 -6.52
N TYR A 140 -5.53 9.20 -6.81
CA TYR A 140 -6.47 9.19 -7.91
C TYR A 140 -7.54 10.29 -7.75
N ALA A 141 -8.14 10.43 -6.57
CA ALA A 141 -9.11 11.47 -6.27
C ALA A 141 -8.55 12.87 -6.54
N GLN A 142 -7.34 13.14 -6.09
CA GLN A 142 -6.65 14.41 -6.35
C GLN A 142 -6.46 14.66 -7.85
N GLN A 143 -5.92 13.69 -8.57
CA GLN A 143 -5.58 13.86 -9.97
C GLN A 143 -6.84 13.91 -10.87
N SER A 144 -7.88 13.14 -10.55
CA SER A 144 -9.15 13.15 -11.29
C SER A 144 -9.93 14.46 -11.15
N ALA A 145 -9.80 15.14 -10.01
CA ALA A 145 -10.43 16.44 -9.76
C ALA A 145 -9.75 17.61 -10.50
N LEU A 146 -8.53 17.42 -11.01
CA LEU A 146 -7.76 18.44 -11.70
C LEU A 146 -8.01 18.43 -13.22
N PRO A 147 -8.03 19.59 -13.87
CA PRO A 147 -7.89 19.67 -15.33
C PRO A 147 -6.61 18.96 -15.79
N GLY A 148 -6.65 18.26 -16.94
CA GLY A 148 -5.53 17.47 -17.44
C GLY A 148 -4.17 18.18 -17.40
N ALA A 149 -4.13 19.45 -17.82
CA ALA A 149 -2.91 20.26 -17.83
C ALA A 149 -2.32 20.56 -16.42
N GLN A 150 -3.09 20.39 -15.35
CA GLN A 150 -2.65 20.61 -13.96
C GLN A 150 -2.27 19.31 -13.25
N ARG A 151 -2.49 18.18 -13.89
CA ARG A 151 -2.14 16.86 -13.34
C ARG A 151 -0.63 16.65 -13.33
N ILE A 152 -0.18 15.68 -12.56
CA ILE A 152 1.24 15.29 -12.48
C ILE A 152 1.75 15.01 -13.90
N ALA A 153 2.68 15.83 -14.38
CA ALA A 153 3.26 15.68 -15.72
C ALA A 153 4.38 14.62 -15.75
N ARG A 154 5.10 14.46 -14.65
CA ARG A 154 6.25 13.54 -14.54
C ARG A 154 6.23 12.80 -13.20
N THR A 155 6.67 11.55 -13.23
CA THR A 155 6.94 10.78 -12.01
C THR A 155 8.13 11.38 -11.24
N PRO A 156 8.34 11.04 -9.97
CA PRO A 156 9.53 11.47 -9.21
C PRO A 156 10.87 11.08 -9.85
N ALA A 157 10.86 10.06 -10.71
CA ALA A 157 12.02 9.65 -11.52
C ALA A 157 12.19 10.45 -12.82
N GLY A 158 11.32 11.44 -13.08
CA GLY A 158 11.37 12.30 -14.26
C GLY A 158 10.75 11.70 -15.53
N ARG A 159 10.11 10.53 -15.47
CA ARG A 159 9.39 9.93 -16.60
C ARG A 159 8.07 10.68 -16.86
N PRO A 160 7.64 10.83 -18.13
CA PRO A 160 6.30 11.34 -18.40
C PRO A 160 5.23 10.47 -17.74
N ALA A 161 4.32 11.08 -16.98
CA ALA A 161 3.22 10.37 -16.31
C ALA A 161 2.01 10.17 -17.23
N GLN A 162 1.89 10.94 -18.31
CA GLN A 162 0.80 10.90 -19.32
C GLN A 162 -0.61 11.03 -18.72
N LEU A 163 -0.73 11.75 -17.60
CA LEU A 163 -2.03 11.93 -16.94
C LEU A 163 -2.85 13.07 -17.58
N ALA A 164 -2.23 13.94 -18.37
CA ALA A 164 -2.93 15.06 -19.00
C ALA A 164 -4.00 14.59 -19.99
N GLU A 165 -3.71 13.54 -20.74
CA GLU A 165 -4.58 12.96 -21.77
C GLU A 165 -5.48 11.83 -21.20
N LEU A 166 -5.26 11.42 -19.94
CA LEU A 166 -5.98 10.32 -19.34
C LEU A 166 -7.39 10.75 -18.95
N GLU A 167 -8.40 10.08 -19.48
CA GLU A 167 -9.77 10.20 -18.96
C GLU A 167 -9.82 9.54 -17.57
N MET A 168 -10.16 10.33 -16.54
CA MET A 168 -10.20 9.90 -15.15
C MET A 168 -11.62 10.13 -14.58
N PRO A 169 -12.52 9.14 -14.66
CA PRO A 169 -13.87 9.25 -14.07
C PRO A 169 -13.80 9.55 -12.56
N LEU A 170 -14.64 10.47 -12.11
CA LEU A 170 -14.76 10.82 -10.70
C LEU A 170 -15.42 9.67 -9.93
N ALA A 171 -14.96 9.47 -8.70
CA ALA A 171 -15.63 8.61 -7.73
C ALA A 171 -16.76 9.38 -7.02
N ASP A 172 -17.78 8.64 -6.60
CA ASP A 172 -18.95 9.17 -5.90
C ASP A 172 -18.81 9.03 -4.37
N GLY A 173 -17.90 8.17 -3.89
CA GLY A 173 -17.61 8.00 -2.47
C GLY A 173 -16.32 7.21 -2.23
N PHE A 174 -15.88 7.21 -0.98
CA PHE A 174 -14.65 6.55 -0.54
C PHE A 174 -14.86 5.70 0.70
N VAL A 175 -14.17 4.58 0.77
CA VAL A 175 -14.02 3.75 1.96
C VAL A 175 -12.53 3.50 2.17
N LEU A 176 -12.00 3.85 3.32
CA LEU A 176 -10.60 3.65 3.68
C LEU A 176 -10.56 2.67 4.86
N VAL A 177 -9.98 1.49 4.63
CA VAL A 177 -9.93 0.41 5.64
C VAL A 177 -8.48 0.16 6.04
N GLY A 178 -8.16 0.31 7.33
CA GLY A 178 -6.79 0.24 7.83
C GLY A 178 -5.85 1.14 7.02
N PRO A 179 -6.17 2.43 6.82
CA PRO A 179 -5.40 3.28 5.92
C PRO A 179 -4.08 3.67 6.54
N HIS A 180 -2.97 3.35 5.90
CA HIS A 180 -1.69 3.92 6.27
C HIS A 180 -1.40 5.20 5.46
N PRO A 181 -0.49 6.07 5.92
CA PRO A 181 -0.29 7.42 5.36
C PRO A 181 0.29 7.45 3.93
N GLY A 182 0.46 6.31 3.29
CA GLY A 182 1.09 6.09 1.98
C GLY A 182 2.29 5.17 2.09
N GLN A 183 2.62 4.44 1.00
CA GLN A 183 3.69 3.44 1.02
C GLN A 183 5.04 4.01 1.48
N GLY A 184 5.41 5.19 0.96
CA GLY A 184 6.65 5.84 1.37
C GLY A 184 6.64 6.31 2.83
N ALA A 185 5.52 6.86 3.31
CA ALA A 185 5.40 7.30 4.69
C ALA A 185 5.39 6.11 5.67
N LEU A 186 4.75 5.00 5.31
CA LEU A 186 4.83 3.75 6.05
C LEU A 186 6.27 3.24 6.12
N LEU A 187 6.96 3.17 4.98
CA LEU A 187 8.36 2.74 4.94
C LEU A 187 9.28 3.64 5.77
N MET A 188 9.06 4.95 5.77
CA MET A 188 9.82 5.88 6.62
C MET A 188 9.74 5.50 8.10
N GLY A 189 8.59 5.00 8.56
CA GLY A 189 8.42 4.48 9.93
C GLY A 189 9.12 3.14 10.17
N CYS A 190 9.16 2.30 9.13
CA CYS A 190 9.63 0.91 9.22
C CYS A 190 11.11 0.73 8.88
N ILE A 191 11.72 1.62 8.11
CA ILE A 191 13.13 1.47 7.68
C ILE A 191 14.07 1.55 8.88
N ASP A 192 14.92 0.54 9.06
CA ASP A 192 15.87 0.46 10.17
C ASP A 192 17.12 1.32 9.86
N PRO A 193 17.33 2.43 10.56
CA PRO A 193 18.46 3.32 10.28
C PRO A 193 19.81 2.79 10.75
N SER A 194 19.84 1.69 11.49
CA SER A 194 21.09 1.09 11.96
C SER A 194 21.89 0.37 10.87
N VAL A 195 21.37 0.27 9.65
CA VAL A 195 22.15 -0.19 8.49
C VAL A 195 23.26 0.83 8.20
N ALA A 196 24.49 0.47 8.53
CA ALA A 196 25.66 1.33 8.35
C ALA A 196 26.19 1.32 6.91
N ASP A 197 26.11 0.17 6.21
CA ASP A 197 26.47 -0.01 4.80
C ASP A 197 25.32 -0.69 4.04
N GLU A 198 24.78 -0.03 3.01
CA GLU A 198 23.71 -0.59 2.16
C GLU A 198 24.17 -1.81 1.31
N ASN A 199 25.46 -2.09 1.25
CA ASN A 199 26.00 -3.27 0.57
C ASN A 199 26.23 -4.44 1.54
N ASP A 200 26.18 -4.21 2.85
CA ASP A 200 26.25 -5.23 3.88
C ASP A 200 24.97 -5.24 4.72
N PRO A 201 24.06 -6.21 4.49
CA PRO A 201 22.79 -6.30 5.21
C PRO A 201 22.94 -6.58 6.71
N LEU A 202 24.10 -7.03 7.14
CA LEU A 202 24.40 -7.34 8.55
C LEU A 202 25.17 -6.22 9.25
N SER A 203 25.55 -5.16 8.53
CA SER A 203 26.19 -3.99 9.14
C SER A 203 25.23 -3.30 10.12
N VAL A 204 25.72 -2.96 11.31
CA VAL A 204 24.92 -2.34 12.37
C VAL A 204 25.69 -1.16 12.97
N ASP A 205 25.03 0.00 12.99
CA ASP A 205 25.41 1.09 13.89
C ASP A 205 24.80 0.81 15.27
N PRO A 206 25.61 0.49 16.31
CA PRO A 206 25.09 0.15 17.64
C PRO A 206 24.29 1.28 18.30
N ALA A 207 24.56 2.54 17.95
CA ALA A 207 23.87 3.69 18.51
C ALA A 207 22.43 3.84 17.98
N LEU A 208 22.11 3.14 16.89
CA LEU A 208 20.81 3.16 16.21
C LEU A 208 20.12 1.79 16.19
N ASP A 209 20.73 0.74 16.75
CA ASP A 209 20.14 -0.61 16.74
C ASP A 209 18.87 -0.66 17.61
N PRO A 210 17.67 -0.85 17.01
CA PRO A 210 16.42 -0.89 17.77
C PRO A 210 16.28 -2.17 18.62
N LEU A 211 17.12 -3.17 18.39
CA LEU A 211 17.09 -4.44 19.12
C LEU A 211 18.19 -4.53 20.21
N SER A 212 18.95 -3.44 20.42
CA SER A 212 19.96 -3.37 21.44
C SER A 212 19.36 -3.09 22.83
N PRO A 213 19.70 -3.87 23.86
CA PRO A 213 19.35 -3.53 25.24
C PRO A 213 19.88 -2.18 25.70
N ALA A 214 21.04 -1.75 25.20
CA ALA A 214 21.60 -0.43 25.50
C ALA A 214 20.74 0.74 25.00
N ASN A 215 19.89 0.50 24.00
CA ASN A 215 18.95 1.48 23.45
C ASN A 215 17.52 1.34 24.01
N GLY A 216 17.29 0.41 24.96
CA GLY A 216 15.99 0.23 25.63
C GLY A 216 15.20 -1.00 25.19
N TYR A 217 15.71 -1.83 24.28
CA TYR A 217 15.06 -3.07 23.88
C TYR A 217 15.15 -4.12 25.01
N ALA A 218 14.02 -4.66 25.44
CA ALA A 218 13.93 -5.68 26.47
C ALA A 218 12.98 -6.84 26.08
N GLY A 219 12.69 -6.97 24.78
CA GLY A 219 11.80 -8.00 24.26
C GLY A 219 10.32 -7.73 24.54
N LYS A 220 9.52 -8.77 24.41
CA LYS A 220 8.07 -8.69 24.45
C LYS A 220 7.53 -8.11 25.75
N GLY A 221 6.85 -6.97 25.63
CA GLY A 221 6.12 -6.31 26.70
C GLY A 221 6.96 -5.42 27.63
N SER A 222 8.28 -5.48 27.55
CA SER A 222 9.19 -4.76 28.46
C SER A 222 10.03 -3.67 27.79
N THR A 223 10.06 -3.64 26.48
CA THR A 223 10.83 -2.64 25.71
C THR A 223 10.33 -1.23 26.00
N ARG A 224 11.27 -0.31 26.28
CA ARG A 224 11.02 1.12 26.49
C ARG A 224 12.18 1.90 25.90
N TYR A 225 11.88 2.68 24.88
CA TYR A 225 12.85 3.60 24.28
C TYR A 225 12.77 4.98 24.93
N SER A 226 13.93 5.61 25.17
CA SER A 226 13.90 7.01 25.65
C SER A 226 13.47 7.96 24.53
N GLU A 227 12.96 9.13 24.89
CA GLU A 227 12.59 10.17 23.92
C GLU A 227 13.76 10.57 23.03
N GLU A 228 14.98 10.68 23.60
CA GLU A 228 16.18 11.02 22.86
C GLU A 228 16.56 9.93 21.85
N PHE A 229 16.37 8.65 22.20
CA PHE A 229 16.59 7.56 21.25
C PHE A 229 15.56 7.59 20.13
N VAL A 230 14.27 7.75 20.43
CA VAL A 230 13.19 7.83 19.45
C VAL A 230 13.45 8.99 18.47
N GLU A 231 13.80 10.17 18.96
CA GLU A 231 14.10 11.33 18.12
C GLU A 231 15.33 11.07 17.21
N ARG A 232 16.44 10.60 17.78
CA ARG A 232 17.64 10.24 17.03
C ARG A 232 17.35 9.18 15.96
N TYR A 233 16.59 8.16 16.31
CA TYR A 233 16.20 7.10 15.40
C TYR A 233 15.38 7.64 14.22
N ARG A 234 14.38 8.48 14.46
CA ARG A 234 13.54 9.10 13.43
C ARG A 234 14.33 10.00 12.49
N HIS A 235 15.27 10.80 13.01
CA HIS A 235 16.18 11.59 12.18
C HIS A 235 17.08 10.71 11.31
N ALA A 236 17.59 9.62 11.86
CA ALA A 236 18.42 8.67 11.13
C ALA A 236 17.64 7.91 10.06
N GLN A 237 16.34 7.59 10.26
CA GLN A 237 15.48 7.05 9.23
C GLN A 237 15.34 8.00 8.04
N GLN A 238 15.09 9.29 8.29
CA GLN A 238 15.04 10.31 7.24
C GLN A 238 16.36 10.42 6.46
N ALA A 239 17.47 10.43 7.19
CA ALA A 239 18.81 10.48 6.58
C ALA A 239 19.10 9.25 5.72
N ARG A 240 18.67 8.05 6.15
CA ARG A 240 18.81 6.81 5.37
C ARG A 240 17.99 6.87 4.09
N VAL A 241 16.73 7.27 4.16
CA VAL A 241 15.87 7.43 2.97
C VAL A 241 16.48 8.45 2.00
N ALA A 242 17.01 9.59 2.50
CA ALA A 242 17.65 10.60 1.66
C ALA A 242 18.88 10.04 0.92
N ARG A 243 19.73 9.24 1.59
CA ARG A 243 20.89 8.57 0.95
C ARG A 243 20.46 7.61 -0.16
N ILE A 244 19.39 6.85 0.06
CA ILE A 244 18.87 5.92 -0.96
C ILE A 244 18.25 6.72 -2.12
N ASP A 245 17.57 7.83 -1.87
CA ASP A 245 17.07 8.76 -2.90
C ASP A 245 18.20 9.29 -3.78
N GLU A 246 19.31 9.72 -3.18
CA GLU A 246 20.50 10.17 -3.90
C GLU A 246 21.06 9.07 -4.81
N ARG A 247 21.21 7.85 -4.27
CA ARG A 247 21.65 6.68 -5.05
C ARG A 247 20.72 6.42 -6.23
N ALA A 248 19.40 6.44 -5.99
CA ALA A 248 18.40 6.21 -7.04
C ALA A 248 18.49 7.27 -8.15
N ARG A 249 18.57 8.56 -7.78
CA ARG A 249 18.73 9.67 -8.74
C ARG A 249 20.02 9.58 -9.54
N ALA A 250 21.13 9.24 -8.90
CA ALA A 250 22.43 9.05 -9.57
C ALA A 250 22.38 7.92 -10.61
N LEU A 251 21.74 6.79 -10.29
CA LEU A 251 21.54 5.67 -11.23
C LEU A 251 20.68 6.07 -12.43
N ILE A 252 19.60 6.80 -12.20
CA ILE A 252 18.73 7.34 -13.27
C ILE A 252 19.53 8.30 -14.17
N ALA A 253 20.25 9.26 -13.58
CA ALA A 253 21.04 10.25 -14.31
C ALA A 253 22.13 9.58 -15.17
N ARG A 254 22.82 8.58 -14.63
CA ARG A 254 23.82 7.79 -15.38
C ARG A 254 23.23 7.10 -16.60
N LYS A 255 22.07 6.47 -16.45
CA LYS A 255 21.33 5.81 -17.54
C LYS A 255 20.87 6.81 -18.59
N GLN A 256 20.30 7.96 -18.16
CA GLN A 256 19.84 9.02 -19.07
C GLN A 256 21.00 9.63 -19.87
N ALA A 257 22.15 9.88 -19.22
CA ALA A 257 23.34 10.37 -19.89
C ALA A 257 23.85 9.39 -20.97
N ALA A 258 23.87 8.08 -20.67
CA ALA A 258 24.25 7.06 -21.65
C ALA A 258 23.26 7.00 -22.82
N ARG A 259 21.96 7.06 -22.55
CA ARG A 259 20.92 7.13 -23.61
C ARG A 259 21.10 8.35 -24.51
N LYS A 260 21.43 9.51 -23.92
CA LYS A 260 21.73 10.72 -24.68
C LYS A 260 22.94 10.52 -25.59
N ARG A 261 24.08 9.99 -25.07
CA ARG A 261 25.27 9.71 -25.90
C ARG A 261 24.98 8.73 -27.04
N VAL A 262 24.18 7.68 -26.76
CA VAL A 262 23.75 6.73 -27.80
C VAL A 262 22.97 7.45 -28.90
N LYS A 263 22.01 8.30 -28.53
CA LYS A 263 21.18 9.07 -29.45
C LYS A 263 22.03 10.06 -30.27
N ASP A 264 22.91 10.80 -29.61
CA ASP A 264 23.77 11.81 -30.25
C ASP A 264 24.74 11.16 -31.25
N ALA A 265 25.35 10.01 -30.89
CA ALA A 265 26.22 9.27 -31.78
C ALA A 265 25.50 8.84 -33.08
N VAL A 266 24.27 8.32 -32.96
CA VAL A 266 23.46 7.93 -34.13
C VAL A 266 23.06 9.16 -34.95
N ALA A 267 22.63 10.25 -34.32
CA ALA A 267 22.22 11.47 -35.00
C ALA A 267 23.38 12.11 -35.80
N ASN A 268 24.63 11.96 -35.34
CA ASN A 268 25.84 12.45 -35.98
C ASN A 268 26.42 11.45 -37.01
N GLY A 269 25.67 10.42 -37.41
CA GLY A 269 26.11 9.41 -38.38
C GLY A 269 27.17 8.42 -37.87
N GLY A 270 27.49 8.45 -36.58
CA GLY A 270 28.45 7.57 -35.92
C GLY A 270 27.81 6.32 -35.31
N LYS A 271 28.64 5.49 -34.70
CA LYS A 271 28.20 4.30 -33.97
C LYS A 271 28.38 4.49 -32.47
N PRO A 272 27.32 4.29 -31.65
CA PRO A 272 27.44 4.32 -30.21
C PRO A 272 28.41 3.25 -29.71
N THR A 273 29.17 3.56 -28.65
CA THR A 273 30.09 2.60 -28.02
C THR A 273 29.32 1.43 -27.39
N PRO A 274 29.93 0.22 -27.32
CA PRO A 274 29.32 -0.90 -26.58
C PRO A 274 29.07 -0.57 -25.11
N GLU A 275 29.90 0.24 -24.47
CA GLU A 275 29.73 0.67 -23.09
C GLU A 275 28.47 1.51 -22.93
N ASP A 276 28.29 2.53 -23.78
CA ASP A 276 27.08 3.38 -23.74
C ASP A 276 25.80 2.60 -24.00
N LYS A 277 25.85 1.63 -24.92
CA LYS A 277 24.72 0.74 -25.19
C LYS A 277 24.36 -0.11 -23.96
N ARG A 278 25.36 -0.67 -23.25
CA ARG A 278 25.13 -1.44 -22.02
C ARG A 278 24.52 -0.54 -20.92
N LEU A 279 25.09 0.63 -20.68
CA LEU A 279 24.59 1.59 -19.68
C LEU A 279 23.18 2.09 -20.03
N ALA A 280 22.90 2.37 -21.30
CA ALA A 280 21.58 2.83 -21.77
C ALA A 280 20.51 1.74 -21.63
N GLY A 281 20.87 0.47 -21.84
CA GLY A 281 19.97 -0.67 -21.73
C GLY A 281 19.79 -1.20 -20.31
N HIS A 282 20.80 -1.02 -19.44
CA HIS A 282 20.77 -1.55 -18.09
C HIS A 282 19.64 -0.96 -17.25
N THR A 283 18.92 -1.81 -16.53
CA THR A 283 17.98 -1.38 -15.49
C THR A 283 18.58 -1.74 -14.14
N PRO A 284 19.03 -0.76 -13.37
CA PRO A 284 19.55 -1.01 -12.04
C PRO A 284 18.47 -1.58 -11.12
N ILE A 285 18.83 -2.58 -10.34
CA ILE A 285 18.03 -3.11 -9.25
C ILE A 285 18.89 -3.06 -8.01
N PHE A 286 18.32 -2.62 -6.90
CA PHE A 286 18.99 -2.63 -5.60
C PHE A 286 18.08 -3.14 -4.50
N ASN A 287 18.70 -3.70 -3.48
CA ASN A 287 18.01 -4.12 -2.28
C ASN A 287 17.97 -2.99 -1.27
N VAL A 288 16.88 -2.93 -0.51
CA VAL A 288 16.77 -2.11 0.69
C VAL A 288 16.58 -3.06 1.87
N TRP A 289 17.61 -3.19 2.67
CA TRP A 289 17.64 -4.12 3.78
C TRP A 289 16.93 -3.57 5.00
N ARG A 290 16.43 -4.48 5.84
CA ARG A 290 15.88 -4.16 7.16
C ARG A 290 14.85 -3.03 7.12
N THR A 291 13.67 -3.34 6.62
CA THR A 291 12.54 -2.42 6.51
C THR A 291 11.37 -2.81 7.41
N ASP A 292 11.68 -3.41 8.57
CA ASP A 292 10.71 -3.79 9.59
C ASP A 292 11.18 -3.39 10.99
N GLY A 293 11.66 -2.15 11.12
CA GLY A 293 12.23 -1.57 12.34
C GLY A 293 11.39 -0.48 12.98
N ASP A 294 10.06 -0.51 12.87
CA ASP A 294 9.23 0.50 13.54
C ASP A 294 9.23 0.31 15.06
N LEU A 295 9.74 1.29 15.79
CA LEU A 295 9.85 1.25 17.25
C LEU A 295 8.50 1.02 17.93
N ARG A 296 7.38 1.46 17.33
CA ARG A 296 6.03 1.26 17.86
C ARG A 296 5.61 -0.22 17.87
N CYS A 297 6.22 -1.05 17.05
CA CYS A 297 5.99 -2.49 17.07
C CYS A 297 6.65 -3.19 18.27
N PHE A 298 7.66 -2.57 18.86
CA PHE A 298 8.45 -3.13 19.96
C PHE A 298 8.17 -2.45 21.30
N ASP A 299 7.96 -1.13 21.30
CA ASP A 299 7.48 -0.39 22.47
C ASP A 299 6.01 -0.02 22.30
N LEU A 300 5.13 -0.74 22.98
CA LEU A 300 3.68 -0.57 22.89
C LEU A 300 3.17 0.71 23.58
N THR A 301 4.03 1.45 24.29
CA THR A 301 3.67 2.75 24.87
C THR A 301 3.81 3.91 23.87
N LEU A 302 4.51 3.67 22.76
CA LEU A 302 4.59 4.63 21.67
C LEU A 302 3.32 4.54 20.80
N ASP A 303 2.48 5.58 20.81
CA ASP A 303 1.18 5.61 20.11
C ASP A 303 0.29 4.40 20.48
N PRO A 304 -0.19 4.32 21.75
CA PRO A 304 -0.79 3.12 22.33
C PRO A 304 -2.08 2.69 21.64
N SER A 305 -2.29 1.39 21.51
CA SER A 305 -3.47 0.77 20.91
C SER A 305 -3.64 -0.67 21.42
N ASP A 306 -4.61 -1.42 20.88
CA ASP A 306 -4.82 -2.85 21.21
C ASP A 306 -3.82 -3.79 20.53
N ARG A 307 -2.84 -3.27 19.76
CA ARG A 307 -1.88 -4.10 19.00
C ARG A 307 -1.03 -4.98 19.89
N LYS A 308 -0.66 -6.11 19.35
CA LYS A 308 0.30 -7.03 19.99
C LYS A 308 1.73 -6.58 19.68
N PHE A 309 2.66 -7.04 20.51
CA PHE A 309 4.10 -6.92 20.25
C PHE A 309 4.46 -7.60 18.92
N GLY A 310 5.32 -6.99 18.15
CA GLY A 310 5.76 -7.40 16.83
C GLY A 310 5.11 -6.57 15.72
N SER A 311 5.53 -6.86 14.50
CA SER A 311 5.07 -6.18 13.31
C SER A 311 4.04 -6.99 12.53
N LEU A 312 3.62 -6.44 11.40
CA LEU A 312 2.81 -7.13 10.40
C LEU A 312 3.45 -8.46 9.91
N TRP A 313 4.79 -8.56 9.97
CA TRP A 313 5.57 -9.68 9.48
C TRP A 313 5.84 -10.75 10.56
N GLY A 314 5.51 -10.47 11.80
CA GLY A 314 5.63 -11.42 12.90
C GLY A 314 6.10 -10.83 14.22
N SER A 315 6.16 -11.68 15.23
CA SER A 315 6.55 -11.30 16.58
C SER A 315 8.05 -11.46 16.88
N ASP A 316 8.80 -12.08 15.98
CA ASP A 316 10.26 -12.17 16.07
C ASP A 316 10.90 -11.07 15.17
N PRO A 317 11.42 -9.98 15.78
CA PRO A 317 11.96 -8.87 15.02
C PRO A 317 13.26 -9.23 14.28
N TYR A 318 14.02 -10.24 14.73
CA TYR A 318 15.17 -10.71 13.96
C TYR A 318 14.75 -11.42 12.69
N ALA A 319 13.74 -12.31 12.78
CA ALA A 319 13.21 -13.01 11.62
C ALA A 319 12.54 -12.02 10.62
N SER A 320 11.79 -11.05 11.11
CA SER A 320 11.06 -10.11 10.26
C SER A 320 11.95 -9.00 9.68
N ASN A 321 12.82 -8.38 10.49
CA ASN A 321 13.66 -7.29 10.02
C ASN A 321 14.84 -7.76 9.15
N TYR A 322 15.45 -8.90 9.47
CA TYR A 322 16.58 -9.47 8.72
C TYR A 322 16.15 -10.47 7.64
N GLY A 323 14.90 -10.89 7.62
CA GLY A 323 14.35 -11.82 6.62
C GLY A 323 14.28 -11.23 5.21
N ALA A 324 14.01 -12.09 4.23
CA ALA A 324 13.95 -11.71 2.82
C ALA A 324 12.76 -10.82 2.48
N VAL A 325 11.76 -10.75 3.35
CA VAL A 325 10.48 -10.14 3.08
C VAL A 325 10.21 -8.96 3.97
N GLY A 326 9.60 -7.95 3.38
CA GLY A 326 9.30 -6.67 3.98
C GLY A 326 8.96 -5.66 2.89
N PHE A 327 8.73 -4.43 3.27
CA PHE A 327 8.47 -3.35 2.32
C PHE A 327 9.75 -2.98 1.56
N ALA A 328 9.62 -2.71 0.25
CA ALA A 328 10.70 -2.19 -0.60
C ALA A 328 11.99 -3.02 -0.65
N ARG A 329 11.96 -4.32 -0.32
CA ARG A 329 13.17 -5.17 -0.25
C ARG A 329 13.96 -5.19 -1.55
N GLN A 330 13.28 -5.03 -2.68
CA GLN A 330 13.90 -5.03 -4.00
C GLN A 330 13.24 -3.96 -4.87
N CYS A 331 14.02 -3.01 -5.35
CA CYS A 331 13.54 -1.85 -6.07
C CYS A 331 14.34 -1.55 -7.33
N THR A 332 13.68 -0.96 -8.33
CA THR A 332 14.35 -0.09 -9.31
C THR A 332 14.44 1.34 -8.73
N PRO A 333 15.34 2.19 -9.24
CA PRO A 333 15.37 3.60 -8.84
C PRO A 333 14.04 4.32 -9.03
N GLU A 334 13.33 3.98 -10.11
CA GLU A 334 12.04 4.56 -10.44
C GLU A 334 10.95 4.16 -9.44
N SER A 335 10.86 2.86 -9.11
CA SER A 335 9.87 2.38 -8.13
C SER A 335 10.16 2.87 -6.71
N TRP A 336 11.45 2.98 -6.35
CA TRP A 336 11.85 3.56 -5.07
C TRP A 336 11.33 5.00 -4.93
N LEU A 337 11.64 5.87 -5.89
CA LEU A 337 11.28 7.29 -5.80
C LEU A 337 9.77 7.53 -5.87
N SER A 338 9.03 6.78 -6.69
CA SER A 338 7.59 6.95 -6.83
C SER A 338 6.80 6.35 -5.67
N THR A 339 7.25 5.21 -5.14
CA THR A 339 6.44 4.43 -4.21
C THR A 339 6.99 4.45 -2.79
N TRP A 340 8.29 4.21 -2.61
CA TRP A 340 8.84 3.85 -1.32
C TRP A 340 9.54 4.98 -0.58
N SER A 341 9.92 6.05 -1.25
CA SER A 341 10.48 7.23 -0.59
C SER A 341 9.40 8.18 -0.11
N ALA A 342 9.29 8.41 1.20
CA ALA A 342 8.41 9.44 1.75
C ALA A 342 8.80 10.86 1.30
N LEU A 343 10.06 11.06 0.90
CA LEU A 343 10.58 12.37 0.49
C LEU A 343 10.18 12.74 -0.94
N SER A 344 9.90 11.75 -1.80
CA SER A 344 9.63 11.97 -3.23
C SER A 344 8.27 11.46 -3.70
N SER A 345 7.66 10.46 -3.06
CA SER A 345 6.38 9.88 -3.47
C SER A 345 5.24 10.90 -3.48
N ASN A 346 4.43 10.84 -4.53
CA ASN A 346 3.20 11.61 -4.64
C ASN A 346 2.03 10.96 -3.89
N ALA A 347 2.07 9.65 -3.65
CA ALA A 347 1.03 8.90 -2.95
C ALA A 347 1.16 9.02 -1.43
N SER A 348 0.91 10.22 -0.92
CA SER A 348 0.92 10.54 0.52
C SER A 348 -0.43 11.09 0.92
N LEU A 349 -1.12 10.43 1.86
CA LEU A 349 -2.43 10.89 2.35
C LEU A 349 -2.37 12.27 2.99
N ALA A 350 -1.26 12.66 3.59
CA ALA A 350 -1.08 14.03 4.07
C ALA A 350 -1.24 15.08 2.96
N LYS A 351 -0.85 14.74 1.71
CA LYS A 351 -0.95 15.62 0.55
C LYS A 351 -2.27 15.47 -0.21
N THR A 352 -2.85 14.26 -0.22
CA THR A 352 -3.96 13.91 -1.13
C THR A 352 -5.32 13.78 -0.43
N ALA A 353 -5.37 13.51 0.88
CA ALA A 353 -6.61 13.44 1.64
C ALA A 353 -7.48 14.71 1.60
N PRO A 354 -6.92 15.94 1.53
CA PRO A 354 -7.74 17.16 1.34
C PRO A 354 -8.54 17.17 0.04
N SER A 355 -8.21 16.34 -0.94
CA SER A 355 -8.97 16.23 -2.20
C SER A 355 -10.17 15.29 -2.12
N ILE A 356 -10.34 14.56 -1.01
CA ILE A 356 -11.51 13.72 -0.76
C ILE A 356 -12.62 14.61 -0.21
N THR A 357 -13.57 14.98 -1.06
CA THR A 357 -14.71 15.83 -0.72
C THR A 357 -16.05 15.08 -0.74
N GLN A 358 -16.09 13.89 -1.32
CA GLN A 358 -17.23 12.99 -1.39
C GLN A 358 -17.47 12.31 -0.04
N PRO A 359 -18.67 11.70 0.18
CA PRO A 359 -18.90 10.88 1.37
C PRO A 359 -17.78 9.85 1.58
N VAL A 360 -17.27 9.77 2.81
CA VAL A 360 -16.15 8.88 3.13
C VAL A 360 -16.36 8.16 4.46
N LEU A 361 -16.12 6.85 4.43
CA LEU A 361 -16.02 5.99 5.60
C LEU A 361 -14.55 5.65 5.85
N VAL A 362 -14.06 5.87 7.06
CA VAL A 362 -12.75 5.41 7.52
C VAL A 362 -12.97 4.34 8.59
N VAL A 363 -12.42 3.15 8.37
CA VAL A 363 -12.42 2.03 9.32
C VAL A 363 -11.00 1.85 9.84
N GLU A 364 -10.80 2.12 11.13
CA GLU A 364 -9.55 1.90 11.86
C GLU A 364 -9.64 0.57 12.61
N TYR A 365 -8.68 -0.33 12.41
CA TYR A 365 -8.54 -1.50 13.27
C TYR A 365 -7.68 -1.17 14.49
N THR A 366 -8.23 -1.41 15.71
CA THR A 366 -7.56 -0.95 16.95
C THR A 366 -6.32 -1.74 17.32
N GLY A 367 -6.14 -2.93 16.77
CA GLY A 367 -4.96 -3.78 16.97
C GLY A 367 -3.99 -3.76 15.79
N ASP A 368 -4.10 -2.77 14.91
CA ASP A 368 -3.25 -2.65 13.72
C ASP A 368 -1.78 -2.41 14.07
N GLN A 369 -0.89 -3.13 13.38
CA GLN A 369 0.57 -3.08 13.56
C GLN A 369 1.27 -2.31 12.41
N ALA A 370 0.52 -1.76 11.47
CA ALA A 370 1.01 -0.98 10.33
C ALA A 370 0.38 0.41 10.24
N CYS A 371 -0.84 0.59 10.80
CA CYS A 371 -1.58 1.84 10.78
C CYS A 371 -1.87 2.24 12.25
N PHE A 372 -1.14 3.20 12.75
CA PHE A 372 -1.22 3.56 14.16
C PHE A 372 -2.24 4.67 14.41
N PRO A 373 -2.85 4.73 15.61
CA PRO A 373 -3.95 5.66 15.90
C PRO A 373 -3.64 7.12 15.57
N GLY A 374 -2.44 7.59 15.92
CA GLY A 374 -2.00 8.95 15.62
C GLY A 374 -1.90 9.25 14.12
N GLU A 375 -1.57 8.24 13.29
CA GLU A 375 -1.53 8.37 11.83
C GLU A 375 -2.94 8.40 11.26
N VAL A 376 -3.81 7.48 11.69
CA VAL A 376 -5.21 7.45 11.25
C VAL A 376 -5.93 8.74 11.62
N LYS A 377 -5.68 9.25 12.83
CA LYS A 377 -6.23 10.55 13.24
C LYS A 377 -5.82 11.67 12.28
N ARG A 378 -4.54 11.78 11.94
CA ARG A 378 -4.05 12.79 10.98
C ARG A 378 -4.69 12.65 9.60
N ILE A 379 -4.89 11.42 9.13
CA ILE A 379 -5.58 11.14 7.85
C ILE A 379 -7.03 11.63 7.92
N VAL A 380 -7.76 11.25 8.98
CA VAL A 380 -9.16 11.66 9.19
C VAL A 380 -9.30 13.17 9.29
N ASP A 381 -8.40 13.83 10.02
CA ASP A 381 -8.41 15.30 10.17
C ASP A 381 -8.15 16.00 8.82
N ALA A 382 -7.30 15.43 7.97
CA ALA A 382 -6.95 16.01 6.67
C ALA A 382 -8.03 15.84 5.59
N ILE A 383 -8.94 14.87 5.71
CA ILE A 383 -10.04 14.66 4.75
C ILE A 383 -10.99 15.85 4.78
N ALA A 384 -11.25 16.47 3.63
CA ALA A 384 -12.10 17.66 3.52
C ALA A 384 -13.59 17.36 3.42
N SER A 385 -14.00 16.09 3.27
CA SER A 385 -15.42 15.72 3.16
C SER A 385 -16.25 16.20 4.36
N PRO A 386 -17.39 16.87 4.13
CA PRO A 386 -18.36 17.18 5.18
C PRO A 386 -19.15 15.94 5.65
N ALA A 387 -19.22 14.89 4.81
CA ALA A 387 -19.88 13.62 5.10
C ALA A 387 -18.85 12.54 5.47
N LYS A 388 -18.00 12.84 6.43
CA LYS A 388 -16.93 11.97 6.91
C LYS A 388 -17.38 11.18 8.14
N ARG A 389 -17.18 9.85 8.11
CA ARG A 389 -17.42 8.96 9.25
C ARG A 389 -16.13 8.20 9.57
N HIS A 390 -15.69 8.20 10.81
CA HIS A 390 -14.58 7.41 11.32
C HIS A 390 -15.10 6.39 12.34
N LEU A 391 -14.79 5.13 12.10
CA LEU A 391 -15.20 4.02 12.95
C LEU A 391 -13.97 3.23 13.39
N ARG A 392 -13.95 2.85 14.67
CA ARG A 392 -12.89 2.03 15.25
C ARG A 392 -13.44 0.64 15.51
N VAL A 393 -12.80 -0.35 14.92
CA VAL A 393 -13.20 -1.76 14.99
C VAL A 393 -12.06 -2.56 15.61
N ARG A 394 -12.39 -3.43 16.55
CA ARG A 394 -11.39 -4.28 17.19
C ARG A 394 -10.92 -5.38 16.23
N GLY A 395 -9.61 -5.43 15.96
CA GLY A 395 -9.00 -6.37 15.01
C GLY A 395 -7.57 -5.98 14.68
N ASP A 396 -6.82 -6.89 14.08
CA ASP A 396 -5.49 -6.60 13.53
C ASP A 396 -5.59 -5.90 12.16
N HIS A 397 -4.45 -5.65 11.49
CA HIS A 397 -4.40 -4.98 10.18
C HIS A 397 -5.33 -5.58 9.12
N HIS A 398 -5.64 -6.87 9.22
CA HIS A 398 -6.52 -7.60 8.30
C HIS A 398 -7.91 -7.87 8.89
N GLY A 399 -8.25 -7.22 9.98
CA GLY A 399 -9.51 -7.41 10.70
C GLY A 399 -9.64 -8.80 11.33
N ARG A 400 -8.55 -9.51 11.62
CA ARG A 400 -8.60 -10.77 12.38
C ARG A 400 -8.83 -10.49 13.86
N ALA A 401 -9.40 -11.44 14.57
CA ALA A 401 -9.57 -11.38 16.01
C ALA A 401 -8.23 -11.21 16.74
N LEU A 402 -8.19 -10.39 17.78
CA LEU A 402 -6.99 -10.20 18.59
C LEU A 402 -6.82 -11.33 19.61
N THR A 403 -7.91 -11.98 20.04
CA THR A 403 -7.92 -13.16 20.90
C THR A 403 -8.75 -14.27 20.28
N ALA A 404 -8.61 -15.49 20.75
CA ALA A 404 -9.27 -16.66 20.16
C ALA A 404 -10.79 -16.71 20.41
N ASP A 405 -11.27 -15.97 21.40
CA ASP A 405 -12.66 -15.90 21.85
C ASP A 405 -13.44 -14.70 21.24
N GLU A 406 -12.76 -13.86 20.46
CA GLU A 406 -13.36 -12.72 19.80
C GLU A 406 -13.85 -13.03 18.37
N GLU A 407 -14.94 -12.39 17.97
CA GLU A 407 -15.33 -12.35 16.56
C GLU A 407 -14.28 -11.57 15.75
N PRO A 408 -13.90 -12.01 14.54
CA PRO A 408 -13.01 -11.23 13.67
C PRO A 408 -13.62 -9.87 13.34
N GLY A 409 -12.86 -8.80 13.58
CA GLY A 409 -13.29 -7.41 13.34
C GLY A 409 -13.70 -7.12 11.90
N ARG A 410 -13.18 -7.90 10.93
CA ARG A 410 -13.61 -7.79 9.52
C ARG A 410 -15.10 -8.05 9.32
N LEU A 411 -15.75 -8.86 10.16
CA LEU A 411 -17.19 -9.10 10.09
C LEU A 411 -17.99 -7.88 10.56
N GLU A 412 -17.52 -7.23 11.61
CA GLU A 412 -18.09 -5.95 12.05
C GLU A 412 -17.85 -4.84 11.01
N ALA A 413 -16.63 -4.75 10.47
CA ALA A 413 -16.32 -3.82 9.39
C ALA A 413 -17.24 -4.02 8.17
N GLY A 414 -17.57 -5.26 7.81
CA GLY A 414 -18.51 -5.58 6.73
C GLY A 414 -19.93 -5.09 7.01
N ARG A 415 -20.44 -5.32 8.24
CA ARG A 415 -21.75 -4.81 8.67
C ARG A 415 -21.84 -3.28 8.63
N LEU A 416 -20.81 -2.61 9.15
CA LEU A 416 -20.71 -1.14 9.18
C LEU A 416 -20.59 -0.56 7.77
N LEU A 417 -19.81 -1.19 6.89
CA LEU A 417 -19.72 -0.82 5.48
C LEU A 417 -21.09 -0.95 4.78
N ALA A 418 -21.78 -2.07 4.94
CA ALA A 418 -23.07 -2.30 4.36
C ALA A 418 -24.12 -1.27 4.83
N GLN A 419 -24.10 -0.93 6.11
CA GLN A 419 -24.94 0.13 6.67
C GLN A 419 -24.63 1.48 6.03
N TRP A 420 -23.35 1.88 5.99
CA TRP A 420 -22.93 3.15 5.41
C TRP A 420 -23.27 3.26 3.92
N LEU A 421 -23.11 2.17 3.16
CA LEU A 421 -23.48 2.14 1.75
C LEU A 421 -24.97 2.40 1.55
N ARG A 422 -25.87 1.78 2.36
CA ARG A 422 -27.32 2.03 2.27
C ARG A 422 -27.69 3.46 2.62
N GLU A 423 -26.99 4.08 3.57
CA GLU A 423 -27.25 5.47 3.98
C GLU A 423 -26.78 6.49 2.92
N GLN A 424 -25.64 6.25 2.27
CA GLN A 424 -25.06 7.20 1.31
C GLN A 424 -25.47 6.94 -0.14
N PHE A 425 -25.72 5.69 -0.50
CA PHE A 425 -26.01 5.22 -1.86
C PHE A 425 -27.21 4.27 -1.88
N PRO A 426 -28.42 4.74 -1.58
CA PRO A 426 -29.62 3.89 -1.58
C PRO A 426 -29.77 3.09 -2.88
N LEU A 427 -30.25 1.83 -2.74
CA LEU A 427 -30.46 0.88 -3.85
C LEU A 427 -31.63 1.30 -4.76
#